data_ac3d7a1af1b1a92b51ec2f834e067a82
#
_entry.id   ac3d7a1af1b1a92b51ec2f834e067a82
#
_cell.length_a   1.000
_cell.length_b   1.000
_cell.length_c   1.000
_cell.angle_alpha   90.00
_cell.angle_beta   90.00
_cell.angle_gamma   90.00
#
_symmetry.space_group_name_H-M   'P 1'
#
loop_
_entity.id
_entity.type
_entity.pdbx_description
1 polymer ?
#
loop_
_entity_poly.entity_id
_entity_poly.type
_entity_poly.pdbx_seq_one_letter_code
_entity_poly.pdbx_strand_id
1 'polypeptide(L)'
;MNYIRLCTTHCDKPFYIKEVNKNIYSIEELSYYLYNYLYLIDDKFFSDELIDYIDKDLKQHNIAAGIKQIIANEGEIGEKIAYVIKNSEYFTDKMAEKLGNHLEALCSKTAAERIKAKADILMETDKYNMAINYYNSILSKSINTDLPERFYGDVYNNLGVAYARLFEYDQAATAFRCAYRLNASAESLESIIMCDLITDNEKRLKMDKDKYGVSDTVINRIKTEIIKLNAEIKTGWNKKQEDQ
;
A
#
# COMPACT_ATOMS: atom_id res chain seq x y z
N MET A 1 -6.01 26.86 13.52
CA MET A 1 -5.17 26.34 14.63
C MET A 1 -5.32 24.84 14.65
N ASN A 2 -4.21 24.10 14.44
CA ASN A 2 -4.22 22.65 14.58
C ASN A 2 -4.12 22.33 16.08
N TYR A 3 -5.24 21.97 16.70
CA TYR A 3 -5.22 21.46 18.06
C TYR A 3 -4.70 20.02 18.02
N ILE A 4 -3.65 19.75 18.78
CA ILE A 4 -3.25 18.36 19.09
C ILE A 4 -4.31 17.86 20.09
N ARG A 5 -5.16 16.93 19.66
CA ARG A 5 -6.07 16.23 20.55
C ARG A 5 -5.30 15.08 21.20
N LEU A 6 -5.29 15.06 22.50
CA LEU A 6 -4.75 13.95 23.28
C LEU A 6 -5.79 12.82 23.31
N CYS A 7 -5.33 11.58 23.31
CA CYS A 7 -6.19 10.41 23.51
C CYS A 7 -6.89 10.51 24.87
N THR A 8 -8.20 10.27 24.89
CA THR A 8 -9.01 10.37 26.13
C THR A 8 -8.80 9.18 27.04
N THR A 9 -8.60 8.00 26.47
CA THR A 9 -8.32 6.74 27.20
C THR A 9 -7.24 5.98 26.49
N HIS A 10 -6.24 5.52 27.24
CA HIS A 10 -5.15 4.69 26.75
C HIS A 10 -5.23 3.32 27.40
N CYS A 11 -5.15 2.26 26.60
CA CYS A 11 -5.11 0.89 27.08
C CYS A 11 -3.67 0.38 27.12
N ASP A 12 -3.30 -0.33 28.19
CA ASP A 12 -1.95 -0.91 28.32
C ASP A 12 -1.73 -2.07 27.35
N LYS A 13 -2.80 -2.79 26.97
CA LYS A 13 -2.74 -3.91 26.06
C LYS A 13 -3.25 -3.47 24.66
N PRO A 14 -2.37 -3.37 23.65
CA PRO A 14 -2.79 -2.90 22.34
C PRO A 14 -3.52 -3.96 21.53
N PHE A 15 -4.37 -3.51 20.61
CA PHE A 15 -4.84 -4.30 19.48
C PHE A 15 -3.82 -4.19 18.34
N TYR A 16 -3.30 -5.33 17.89
CA TYR A 16 -2.28 -5.37 16.86
C TYR A 16 -2.87 -5.54 15.46
N ILE A 17 -2.61 -4.58 14.59
CA ILE A 17 -3.01 -4.63 13.18
C ILE A 17 -1.85 -5.14 12.34
N LYS A 18 -1.99 -6.38 11.89
CA LYS A 18 -0.93 -7.13 11.21
C LYS A 18 -0.55 -6.53 9.85
N GLU A 19 -1.52 -6.01 9.10
CA GLU A 19 -1.34 -5.48 7.75
C GLU A 19 -0.37 -4.31 7.70
N VAL A 20 -0.37 -3.48 8.73
CA VAL A 20 0.49 -2.28 8.80
C VAL A 20 1.51 -2.35 9.94
N ASN A 21 1.58 -3.48 10.65
CA ASN A 21 2.49 -3.68 11.78
C ASN A 21 2.35 -2.56 12.85
N LYS A 22 1.10 -2.23 13.21
CA LYS A 22 0.79 -1.16 14.16
C LYS A 22 0.00 -1.69 15.35
N ASN A 23 0.33 -1.14 16.51
CA ASN A 23 -0.45 -1.30 17.73
C ASN A 23 -1.42 -0.13 17.87
N ILE A 24 -2.66 -0.43 18.26
CA ILE A 24 -3.71 0.54 18.55
C ILE A 24 -3.97 0.48 20.05
N TYR A 25 -3.84 1.61 20.73
CA TYR A 25 -3.99 1.75 22.19
C TYR A 25 -5.22 2.57 22.59
N SER A 26 -5.88 3.23 21.63
CA SER A 26 -7.03 4.09 21.91
C SER A 26 -8.03 4.08 20.76
N ILE A 27 -9.25 4.59 21.04
CA ILE A 27 -10.29 4.73 20.01
C ILE A 27 -9.93 5.79 18.97
N GLU A 28 -9.18 6.80 19.35
CA GLU A 28 -8.70 7.84 18.46
C GLU A 28 -7.67 7.29 17.47
N GLU A 29 -6.75 6.42 17.93
CA GLU A 29 -5.79 5.73 17.06
C GLU A 29 -6.50 4.77 16.10
N LEU A 30 -7.52 4.04 16.58
CA LEU A 30 -8.35 3.20 15.72
C LEU A 30 -9.06 4.05 14.66
N SER A 31 -9.63 5.17 15.05
CA SER A 31 -10.31 6.09 14.12
C SER A 31 -9.35 6.68 13.09
N TYR A 32 -8.13 7.06 13.52
CA TYR A 32 -7.06 7.50 12.62
C TYR A 32 -6.68 6.40 11.62
N TYR A 33 -6.56 5.15 12.08
CA TYR A 33 -6.29 4.01 11.22
C TYR A 33 -7.40 3.80 10.20
N LEU A 34 -8.65 3.76 10.64
CA LEU A 34 -9.81 3.59 9.77
C LEU A 34 -9.88 4.69 8.69
N TYR A 35 -9.57 5.93 9.04
CA TYR A 35 -9.57 7.05 8.11
C TYR A 35 -8.47 6.97 7.05
N ASN A 36 -7.25 6.60 7.43
CA ASN A 36 -6.09 6.63 6.54
C ASN A 36 -5.90 5.33 5.72
N TYR A 37 -6.46 4.21 6.18
CA TYR A 37 -6.25 2.90 5.58
C TYR A 37 -7.55 2.24 5.12
N LEU A 38 -8.51 3.01 4.63
CA LEU A 38 -9.84 2.55 4.18
C LEU A 38 -9.79 1.32 3.28
N TYR A 39 -8.85 1.25 2.35
CA TYR A 39 -8.70 0.13 1.42
C TYR A 39 -8.19 -1.17 2.06
N LEU A 40 -7.63 -1.11 3.27
CA LEU A 40 -7.23 -2.30 4.03
C LEU A 40 -8.38 -2.90 4.83
N ILE A 41 -9.46 -2.14 5.04
CA ILE A 41 -10.59 -2.54 5.85
C ILE A 41 -11.54 -3.38 5.01
N ASP A 42 -11.83 -4.59 5.48
CA ASP A 42 -12.87 -5.47 4.95
C ASP A 42 -13.82 -5.89 6.08
N ASP A 43 -14.86 -6.66 5.75
CA ASP A 43 -15.84 -7.08 6.77
C ASP A 43 -15.24 -7.93 7.89
N LYS A 44 -14.12 -8.62 7.63
CA LYS A 44 -13.41 -9.41 8.63
C LYS A 44 -12.65 -8.55 9.64
N PHE A 45 -12.38 -7.29 9.32
CA PHE A 45 -11.71 -6.36 10.22
C PHE A 45 -12.56 -6.11 11.48
N PHE A 46 -13.87 -5.96 11.33
CA PHE A 46 -14.80 -5.81 12.45
C PHE A 46 -15.17 -7.16 13.07
N SER A 47 -14.13 -7.93 13.42
CA SER A 47 -14.27 -9.23 14.10
C SER A 47 -14.75 -9.08 15.54
N ASP A 48 -15.26 -10.18 16.11
CA ASP A 48 -15.64 -10.22 17.52
C ASP A 48 -14.47 -9.82 18.43
N GLU A 49 -13.22 -10.17 18.04
CA GLU A 49 -12.02 -9.80 18.79
C GLU A 49 -11.81 -8.29 18.85
N LEU A 50 -11.96 -7.57 17.72
CA LEU A 50 -11.86 -6.11 17.70
C LEU A 50 -13.00 -5.46 18.48
N ILE A 51 -14.22 -5.97 18.33
CA ILE A 51 -15.39 -5.43 19.02
C ILE A 51 -15.26 -5.63 20.54
N ASP A 52 -14.79 -6.77 20.99
CA ASP A 52 -14.50 -7.05 22.38
C ASP A 52 -13.38 -6.16 22.93
N TYR A 53 -12.35 -5.90 22.14
CA TYR A 53 -11.29 -4.95 22.48
C TYR A 53 -11.83 -3.53 22.67
N ILE A 54 -12.69 -3.06 21.76
CA ILE A 54 -13.34 -1.75 21.86
C ILE A 54 -14.21 -1.68 23.14
N ASP A 55 -14.95 -2.73 23.44
CA ASP A 55 -15.87 -2.80 24.60
C ASP A 55 -15.11 -2.88 25.92
N LYS A 56 -14.22 -3.86 26.06
CA LYS A 56 -13.62 -4.25 27.34
C LYS A 56 -12.34 -3.49 27.65
N ASP A 57 -11.45 -3.37 26.68
CA ASP A 57 -10.11 -2.79 26.87
C ASP A 57 -10.14 -1.27 26.68
N LEU A 58 -10.77 -0.77 25.60
CA LEU A 58 -10.94 0.67 25.37
C LEU A 58 -12.12 1.28 26.16
N LYS A 59 -12.99 0.45 26.79
CA LYS A 59 -14.17 0.88 27.58
C LYS A 59 -15.16 1.75 26.77
N GLN A 60 -15.23 1.51 25.46
CA GLN A 60 -16.10 2.24 24.54
C GLN A 60 -17.38 1.44 24.26
N HIS A 61 -18.15 1.17 25.32
CA HIS A 61 -19.35 0.31 25.29
C HIS A 61 -20.38 0.73 24.23
N ASN A 62 -20.60 2.05 24.09
CA ASN A 62 -21.57 2.58 23.12
C ASN A 62 -21.12 2.33 21.68
N ILE A 63 -19.82 2.46 21.39
CA ILE A 63 -19.26 2.24 20.06
C ILE A 63 -19.34 0.75 19.73
N ALA A 64 -18.95 -0.13 20.65
CA ALA A 64 -19.03 -1.57 20.46
C ALA A 64 -20.47 -2.05 20.22
N ALA A 65 -21.43 -1.55 21.03
CA ALA A 65 -22.85 -1.88 20.87
C ALA A 65 -23.40 -1.41 19.51
N GLY A 66 -23.07 -0.20 19.07
CA GLY A 66 -23.50 0.31 17.78
C GLY A 66 -22.92 -0.47 16.60
N ILE A 67 -21.64 -0.89 16.66
CA ILE A 67 -21.06 -1.75 15.63
C ILE A 67 -21.81 -3.08 15.56
N LYS A 68 -22.10 -3.73 16.72
CA LYS A 68 -22.89 -4.97 16.78
C LYS A 68 -24.26 -4.80 16.14
N GLN A 69 -24.92 -3.66 16.38
CA GLN A 69 -26.22 -3.36 15.79
C GLN A 69 -26.14 -3.18 14.27
N ILE A 70 -25.11 -2.48 13.76
CA ILE A 70 -24.91 -2.32 12.31
C ILE A 70 -24.67 -3.69 11.66
N ILE A 71 -23.87 -4.54 12.29
CA ILE A 71 -23.62 -5.93 11.80
C ILE A 71 -24.92 -6.75 11.80
N ALA A 72 -25.71 -6.69 12.87
CA ALA A 72 -26.99 -7.41 12.96
C ALA A 72 -28.01 -6.96 11.89
N ASN A 73 -27.92 -5.73 11.43
CA ASN A 73 -28.75 -5.17 10.36
C ASN A 73 -28.14 -5.35 8.97
N GLU A 74 -27.10 -6.17 8.81
CA GLU A 74 -26.38 -6.38 7.55
C GLU A 74 -25.83 -5.07 6.92
N GLY A 75 -25.50 -4.08 7.77
CA GLY A 75 -25.00 -2.79 7.35
C GLY A 75 -23.62 -2.88 6.67
N GLU A 76 -23.40 -1.99 5.72
CA GLU A 76 -22.18 -1.95 4.91
C GLU A 76 -20.92 -1.59 5.73
N ILE A 77 -19.75 -1.93 5.18
CA ILE A 77 -18.47 -1.62 5.80
C ILE A 77 -18.26 -0.12 6.02
N GLY A 78 -18.74 0.71 5.10
CA GLY A 78 -18.68 2.16 5.17
C GLY A 78 -19.45 2.73 6.36
N GLU A 79 -20.60 2.13 6.72
CA GLU A 79 -21.41 2.52 7.87
C GLU A 79 -20.68 2.22 9.17
N LYS A 80 -20.03 1.05 9.28
CA LYS A 80 -19.24 0.66 10.44
C LYS A 80 -18.09 1.63 10.67
N ILE A 81 -17.35 1.96 9.60
CA ILE A 81 -16.22 2.91 9.62
C ILE A 81 -16.71 4.31 10.04
N ALA A 82 -17.74 4.83 9.36
CA ALA A 82 -18.29 6.14 9.65
C ALA A 82 -18.83 6.24 11.09
N TYR A 83 -19.45 5.17 11.59
CA TYR A 83 -19.96 5.11 12.95
C TYR A 83 -18.84 5.22 14.00
N VAL A 84 -17.74 4.46 13.85
CA VAL A 84 -16.60 4.54 14.78
C VAL A 84 -15.98 5.93 14.75
N ILE A 85 -15.69 6.45 13.56
CA ILE A 85 -15.05 7.76 13.39
C ILE A 85 -15.90 8.88 13.99
N LYS A 86 -17.22 8.88 13.76
CA LYS A 86 -18.13 9.89 14.28
C LYS A 86 -18.22 9.85 15.80
N ASN A 87 -18.26 8.66 16.41
CA ASN A 87 -18.45 8.51 17.85
C ASN A 87 -17.15 8.52 18.66
N SER A 88 -15.98 8.52 18.02
CA SER A 88 -14.69 8.66 18.71
C SER A 88 -14.37 10.09 19.14
N GLU A 89 -15.18 11.09 18.70
CA GLU A 89 -14.98 12.52 18.94
C GLU A 89 -13.59 13.06 18.52
N TYR A 90 -12.79 12.24 17.85
CA TYR A 90 -11.43 12.60 17.41
C TYR A 90 -11.45 13.53 16.18
N PHE A 91 -12.40 13.33 15.28
CA PHE A 91 -12.51 14.08 14.04
C PHE A 91 -13.42 15.30 14.16
N THR A 92 -13.05 16.37 13.46
CA THR A 92 -13.91 17.55 13.28
C THR A 92 -14.95 17.29 12.20
N ASP A 93 -16.04 18.09 12.18
CA ASP A 93 -17.08 18.00 11.16
C ASP A 93 -16.52 18.06 9.74
N LYS A 94 -15.51 18.92 9.51
CA LYS A 94 -14.81 19.03 8.21
C LYS A 94 -14.08 17.74 7.81
N MET A 95 -13.56 17.00 8.77
CA MET A 95 -12.91 15.70 8.50
C MET A 95 -13.94 14.61 8.27
N ALA A 96 -15.09 14.67 8.96
CA ALA A 96 -16.21 13.76 8.71
C ALA A 96 -16.80 13.94 7.31
N GLU A 97 -16.90 15.18 6.80
CA GLU A 97 -17.31 15.48 5.42
C GLU A 97 -16.32 14.87 4.41
N LYS A 98 -15.01 15.03 4.65
CA LYS A 98 -13.98 14.40 3.79
C LYS A 98 -14.06 12.88 3.81
N LEU A 99 -14.40 12.29 4.95
CA LEU A 99 -14.61 10.84 5.04
C LEU A 99 -15.74 10.39 4.13
N GLY A 100 -16.87 11.12 4.07
CA GLY A 100 -17.95 10.84 3.13
C GLY A 100 -17.46 10.75 1.69
N ASN A 101 -16.71 11.76 1.24
CA ASN A 101 -16.12 11.78 -0.10
C ASN A 101 -15.15 10.60 -0.34
N HIS A 102 -14.36 10.20 0.66
CA HIS A 102 -13.46 9.04 0.57
C HIS A 102 -14.23 7.71 0.48
N LEU A 103 -15.33 7.57 1.23
CA LEU A 103 -16.18 6.38 1.17
C LEU A 103 -16.92 6.29 -0.18
N GLU A 104 -17.43 7.39 -0.70
CA GLU A 104 -18.02 7.45 -2.04
C GLU A 104 -16.99 7.06 -3.12
N ALA A 105 -15.77 7.60 -3.01
CA ALA A 105 -14.67 7.23 -3.91
C ALA A 105 -14.29 5.76 -3.80
N LEU A 106 -14.38 5.15 -2.60
CA LEU A 106 -14.19 3.72 -2.42
C LEU A 106 -15.28 2.90 -3.11
N CYS A 107 -16.56 3.31 -2.96
CA CYS A 107 -17.70 2.63 -3.54
C CYS A 107 -17.72 2.73 -5.08
N SER A 108 -17.25 3.84 -5.65
CA SER A 108 -17.20 4.05 -7.11
C SER A 108 -16.13 3.23 -7.82
N LYS A 109 -15.12 2.70 -7.09
CA LYS A 109 -14.02 1.91 -7.66
C LYS A 109 -14.45 0.48 -7.94
N THR A 110 -13.95 -0.07 -9.04
CA THR A 110 -14.05 -1.50 -9.35
C THR A 110 -13.32 -2.35 -8.31
N ALA A 111 -13.65 -3.64 -8.26
CA ALA A 111 -12.97 -4.58 -7.37
C ALA A 111 -11.44 -4.61 -7.62
N ALA A 112 -11.00 -4.54 -8.89
CA ALA A 112 -9.59 -4.53 -9.24
C ALA A 112 -8.87 -3.25 -8.78
N GLU A 113 -9.51 -2.09 -8.92
CA GLU A 113 -8.97 -0.81 -8.43
C GLU A 113 -8.86 -0.78 -6.91
N ARG A 114 -9.83 -1.35 -6.19
CA ARG A 114 -9.76 -1.47 -4.73
C ARG A 114 -8.62 -2.40 -4.29
N ILE A 115 -8.46 -3.54 -4.96
CA ILE A 115 -7.35 -4.47 -4.68
C ILE A 115 -6.00 -3.80 -4.97
N LYS A 116 -5.88 -3.04 -6.08
CA LYS A 116 -4.67 -2.28 -6.40
C LYS A 116 -4.36 -1.26 -5.29
N ALA A 117 -5.33 -0.46 -4.88
CA ALA A 117 -5.15 0.52 -3.82
C ALA A 117 -4.72 -0.13 -2.48
N LYS A 118 -5.27 -1.31 -2.15
CA LYS A 118 -4.83 -2.12 -1.00
C LYS A 118 -3.37 -2.53 -1.14
N ALA A 119 -2.98 -3.03 -2.30
CA ALA A 119 -1.59 -3.43 -2.56
C ALA A 119 -0.62 -2.23 -2.51
N ASP A 120 -1.03 -1.06 -3.04
CA ASP A 120 -0.22 0.17 -3.01
C ASP A 120 0.06 0.61 -1.55
N ILE A 121 -0.92 0.56 -0.66
CA ILE A 121 -0.74 0.84 0.78
C ILE A 121 0.23 -0.18 1.44
N LEU A 122 0.14 -1.46 1.06
CA LEU A 122 1.05 -2.48 1.57
C LEU A 122 2.50 -2.24 1.09
N MET A 123 2.69 -1.66 -0.10
CA MET A 123 4.00 -1.20 -0.57
C MET A 123 4.56 -0.08 0.32
N GLU A 124 3.74 0.90 0.69
CA GLU A 124 4.13 2.02 1.56
C GLU A 124 4.49 1.56 2.99
N THR A 125 3.97 0.42 3.42
CA THR A 125 4.22 -0.17 4.74
C THR A 125 5.23 -1.32 4.71
N ASP A 126 6.02 -1.44 3.64
CA ASP A 126 7.07 -2.45 3.43
C ASP A 126 6.57 -3.91 3.47
N LYS A 127 5.27 -4.13 3.23
CA LYS A 127 4.66 -5.47 3.17
C LYS A 127 4.69 -6.05 1.74
N TYR A 128 5.88 -6.07 1.12
CA TYR A 128 6.07 -6.38 -0.28
C TYR A 128 5.49 -7.73 -0.71
N ASN A 129 5.69 -8.80 0.08
CA ASN A 129 5.13 -10.12 -0.21
C ASN A 129 3.59 -10.12 -0.26
N MET A 130 2.94 -9.35 0.63
CA MET A 130 1.49 -9.22 0.62
C MET A 130 1.02 -8.41 -0.60
N ALA A 131 1.72 -7.32 -0.92
CA ALA A 131 1.42 -6.51 -2.11
C ALA A 131 1.53 -7.33 -3.40
N ILE A 132 2.59 -8.16 -3.55
CA ILE A 132 2.79 -9.08 -4.67
C ILE A 132 1.58 -10.01 -4.82
N ASN A 133 1.09 -10.61 -3.73
CA ASN A 133 -0.07 -11.49 -3.78
C ASN A 133 -1.33 -10.77 -4.29
N TYR A 134 -1.57 -9.52 -3.85
CA TYR A 134 -2.71 -8.74 -4.31
C TYR A 134 -2.57 -8.32 -5.77
N TYR A 135 -1.39 -7.84 -6.22
CA TYR A 135 -1.17 -7.52 -7.64
C TYR A 135 -1.36 -8.76 -8.51
N ASN A 136 -0.78 -9.91 -8.13
CA ASN A 136 -0.97 -11.16 -8.86
C ASN A 136 -2.45 -11.60 -8.89
N SER A 137 -3.23 -11.34 -7.85
CA SER A 137 -4.66 -11.64 -7.83
C SER A 137 -5.47 -10.81 -8.83
N ILE A 138 -5.01 -9.61 -9.17
CA ILE A 138 -5.59 -8.81 -10.27
C ILE A 138 -5.21 -9.41 -11.61
N LEU A 139 -3.92 -9.72 -11.80
CA LEU A 139 -3.36 -10.17 -13.08
C LEU A 139 -3.75 -11.59 -13.47
N SER A 140 -4.12 -12.44 -12.49
CA SER A 140 -4.58 -13.83 -12.71
C SER A 140 -6.03 -13.94 -13.14
N LYS A 141 -6.83 -12.88 -12.94
CA LYS A 141 -8.22 -12.86 -13.39
C LYS A 141 -8.29 -12.47 -14.86
N SER A 142 -9.39 -12.88 -15.54
CA SER A 142 -9.66 -12.39 -16.88
C SER A 142 -9.63 -10.86 -16.89
N ILE A 143 -8.95 -10.29 -17.89
CA ILE A 143 -8.86 -8.84 -18.05
C ILE A 143 -10.29 -8.28 -18.09
N ASN A 144 -10.61 -7.39 -17.17
CA ASN A 144 -11.87 -6.66 -17.22
C ASN A 144 -11.75 -5.62 -18.33
N THR A 145 -12.55 -5.77 -19.37
CA THR A 145 -12.56 -4.86 -20.53
C THR A 145 -12.99 -3.44 -20.18
N ASP A 146 -13.58 -3.22 -19.01
CA ASP A 146 -13.98 -1.89 -18.52
C ASP A 146 -12.80 -1.07 -18.00
N LEU A 147 -11.65 -1.73 -17.74
CA LEU A 147 -10.43 -1.05 -17.27
C LEU A 147 -9.45 -0.89 -18.44
N PRO A 148 -8.81 0.28 -18.58
CA PRO A 148 -7.85 0.54 -19.64
C PRO A 148 -6.60 -0.33 -19.49
N GLU A 149 -5.93 -0.67 -20.61
CA GLU A 149 -4.67 -1.44 -20.59
C GLU A 149 -3.60 -0.78 -19.71
N ARG A 150 -3.58 0.54 -19.68
CA ARG A 150 -2.69 1.32 -18.80
C ARG A 150 -2.83 0.94 -17.33
N PHE A 151 -4.05 0.65 -16.84
CA PHE A 151 -4.27 0.21 -15.47
C PHE A 151 -3.47 -1.08 -15.16
N TYR A 152 -3.52 -2.05 -16.07
CA TYR A 152 -2.74 -3.29 -15.92
C TYR A 152 -1.24 -3.04 -16.06
N GLY A 153 -0.85 -2.10 -16.91
CA GLY A 153 0.53 -1.64 -17.02
C GLY A 153 1.05 -1.08 -15.68
N ASP A 154 0.25 -0.26 -15.01
CA ASP A 154 0.59 0.30 -13.70
C ASP A 154 0.64 -0.78 -12.61
N VAL A 155 -0.26 -1.78 -12.65
CA VAL A 155 -0.22 -2.95 -11.75
C VAL A 155 1.07 -3.74 -11.94
N TYR A 156 1.47 -4.03 -13.18
CA TYR A 156 2.73 -4.72 -13.47
C TYR A 156 3.95 -3.89 -13.04
N ASN A 157 3.92 -2.57 -13.22
CA ASN A 157 5.00 -1.69 -12.77
C ASN A 157 5.18 -1.78 -11.25
N ASN A 158 4.09 -1.66 -10.49
CA ASN A 158 4.13 -1.74 -9.03
C ASN A 158 4.55 -3.14 -8.55
N LEU A 159 4.12 -4.20 -9.25
CA LEU A 159 4.59 -5.57 -9.02
C LEU A 159 6.11 -5.69 -9.23
N GLY A 160 6.64 -5.07 -10.30
CA GLY A 160 8.07 -5.01 -10.57
C GLY A 160 8.83 -4.29 -9.44
N VAL A 161 8.32 -3.17 -8.96
CA VAL A 161 8.89 -2.46 -7.81
C VAL A 161 8.88 -3.34 -6.55
N ALA A 162 7.78 -4.08 -6.29
CA ALA A 162 7.68 -4.97 -5.15
C ALA A 162 8.75 -6.08 -5.18
N TYR A 163 8.94 -6.71 -6.34
CA TYR A 163 10.00 -7.70 -6.53
C TYR A 163 11.40 -7.08 -6.36
N ALA A 164 11.64 -5.89 -6.91
CA ALA A 164 12.92 -5.20 -6.77
C ALA A 164 13.24 -4.86 -5.31
N ARG A 165 12.24 -4.49 -4.50
CA ARG A 165 12.38 -4.29 -3.04
C ARG A 165 12.76 -5.55 -2.28
N LEU A 166 12.44 -6.72 -2.82
CA LEU A 166 12.85 -8.04 -2.31
C LEU A 166 14.16 -8.55 -2.94
N PHE A 167 14.82 -7.75 -3.76
CA PHE A 167 16.03 -8.11 -4.51
C PHE A 167 15.79 -9.23 -5.56
N GLU A 168 14.54 -9.48 -5.93
CA GLU A 168 14.13 -10.46 -6.93
C GLU A 168 14.14 -9.83 -8.32
N TYR A 169 15.33 -9.41 -8.79
CA TYR A 169 15.48 -8.57 -9.99
C TYR A 169 15.06 -9.26 -11.29
N ASP A 170 15.10 -10.58 -11.39
CA ASP A 170 14.63 -11.32 -12.57
C ASP A 170 13.11 -11.27 -12.72
N GLN A 171 12.40 -11.43 -11.60
CA GLN A 171 10.94 -11.26 -11.54
C GLN A 171 10.55 -9.80 -11.78
N ALA A 172 11.30 -8.87 -11.19
CA ALA A 172 11.10 -7.45 -11.39
C ALA A 172 11.23 -7.06 -12.87
N ALA A 173 12.30 -7.47 -13.54
CA ALA A 173 12.51 -7.20 -14.96
C ALA A 173 11.38 -7.79 -15.83
N THR A 174 10.88 -8.98 -15.48
CA THR A 174 9.77 -9.61 -16.19
C THR A 174 8.49 -8.80 -16.04
N ALA A 175 8.18 -8.34 -14.82
CA ALA A 175 7.02 -7.49 -14.55
C ALA A 175 7.15 -6.13 -15.27
N PHE A 176 8.30 -5.48 -15.22
CA PHE A 176 8.53 -4.21 -15.94
C PHE A 176 8.40 -4.34 -17.46
N ARG A 177 8.81 -5.48 -18.05
CA ARG A 177 8.59 -5.73 -19.50
C ARG A 177 7.10 -5.84 -19.82
N CYS A 178 6.31 -6.47 -18.96
CA CYS A 178 4.84 -6.50 -19.09
C CYS A 178 4.25 -5.10 -18.95
N ALA A 179 4.71 -4.33 -17.98
CA ALA A 179 4.28 -2.94 -17.77
C ALA A 179 4.56 -2.09 -19.02
N TYR A 180 5.78 -2.09 -19.51
CA TYR A 180 6.18 -1.31 -20.68
C TYR A 180 5.37 -1.64 -21.93
N ARG A 181 5.05 -2.92 -22.12
CA ARG A 181 4.21 -3.34 -23.26
C ARG A 181 2.80 -2.75 -23.21
N LEU A 182 2.25 -2.51 -22.01
CA LEU A 182 0.87 -2.03 -21.81
C LEU A 182 0.78 -0.50 -21.65
N ASN A 183 1.79 0.14 -21.06
CA ASN A 183 1.75 1.57 -20.77
C ASN A 183 2.79 2.41 -21.52
N ALA A 184 3.77 1.76 -22.17
CA ALA A 184 4.91 2.40 -22.86
C ALA A 184 5.65 3.45 -21.98
N SER A 185 5.65 3.28 -20.66
CA SER A 185 6.25 4.23 -19.72
C SER A 185 7.77 4.21 -19.79
N ALA A 186 8.39 5.39 -19.90
CA ALA A 186 9.85 5.52 -19.84
C ALA A 186 10.41 4.98 -18.50
N GLU A 187 9.69 5.14 -17.41
CA GLU A 187 10.08 4.63 -16.09
C GLU A 187 10.16 3.09 -16.07
N SER A 188 9.16 2.41 -16.68
CA SER A 188 9.18 0.95 -16.80
C SER A 188 10.37 0.49 -17.65
N LEU A 189 10.70 1.21 -18.73
CA LEU A 189 11.85 0.88 -19.58
C LEU A 189 13.18 1.07 -18.84
N GLU A 190 13.34 2.17 -18.12
CA GLU A 190 14.53 2.41 -17.29
C GLU A 190 14.69 1.35 -16.20
N SER A 191 13.58 0.93 -15.59
CA SER A 191 13.57 -0.13 -14.58
C SER A 191 13.99 -1.49 -15.15
N ILE A 192 13.62 -1.82 -16.40
CA ILE A 192 14.11 -3.02 -17.10
C ILE A 192 15.64 -2.97 -17.20
N ILE A 193 16.17 -1.89 -17.75
CA ILE A 193 17.63 -1.72 -17.95
C ILE A 193 18.37 -1.73 -16.60
N MET A 194 17.81 -1.11 -15.58
CA MET A 194 18.38 -1.12 -14.23
C MET A 194 18.47 -2.54 -13.66
N CYS A 195 17.42 -3.35 -13.79
CA CYS A 195 17.44 -4.75 -13.34
C CYS A 195 18.49 -5.58 -14.11
N ASP A 196 18.62 -5.40 -15.44
CA ASP A 196 19.59 -6.11 -16.25
C ASP A 196 21.03 -5.73 -15.88
N LEU A 197 21.28 -4.46 -15.53
CA LEU A 197 22.58 -3.98 -15.07
C LEU A 197 22.91 -4.48 -13.66
N ILE A 198 21.94 -4.51 -12.74
CA ILE A 198 22.16 -4.98 -11.37
C ILE A 198 22.44 -6.49 -11.35
N THR A 199 21.79 -7.26 -12.22
CA THR A 199 22.01 -8.72 -12.33
C THR A 199 23.22 -9.10 -13.17
N ASP A 200 23.96 -8.12 -13.70
CA ASP A 200 25.12 -8.30 -14.59
C ASP A 200 24.80 -9.22 -15.78
N ASN A 201 23.58 -9.14 -16.29
CA ASN A 201 23.13 -9.99 -17.40
C ASN A 201 23.33 -9.29 -18.75
N GLU A 202 24.56 -9.28 -19.23
CA GLU A 202 24.93 -8.62 -20.49
C GLU A 202 24.11 -9.09 -21.69
N LYS A 203 23.78 -10.38 -21.75
CA LYS A 203 22.99 -10.95 -22.85
C LYS A 203 21.58 -10.33 -22.86
N ARG A 204 20.95 -10.23 -21.69
CA ARG A 204 19.60 -9.68 -21.54
C ARG A 204 19.60 -8.18 -21.79
N LEU A 205 20.58 -7.48 -21.23
CA LEU A 205 20.78 -6.04 -21.47
C LEU A 205 20.90 -5.73 -22.97
N LYS A 206 21.71 -6.53 -23.73
CA LYS A 206 21.83 -6.36 -25.16
C LYS A 206 20.51 -6.61 -25.88
N MET A 207 19.78 -7.67 -25.52
CA MET A 207 18.47 -7.97 -26.12
C MET A 207 17.47 -6.85 -25.89
N ASP A 208 17.38 -6.32 -24.68
CA ASP A 208 16.41 -5.26 -24.34
C ASP A 208 16.83 -3.92 -24.92
N LYS A 209 18.15 -3.61 -24.98
CA LYS A 209 18.68 -2.45 -25.69
C LYS A 209 18.26 -2.47 -27.16
N ASP A 210 18.49 -3.57 -27.87
CA ASP A 210 18.18 -3.71 -29.29
C ASP A 210 16.66 -3.68 -29.53
N LYS A 211 15.92 -4.39 -28.71
CA LYS A 211 14.45 -4.51 -28.82
C LYS A 211 13.72 -3.19 -28.61
N TYR A 212 14.15 -2.40 -27.63
CA TYR A 212 13.47 -1.16 -27.24
C TYR A 212 14.18 0.10 -27.75
N GLY A 213 15.28 -0.03 -28.49
CA GLY A 213 16.01 1.09 -29.06
C GLY A 213 16.67 1.99 -28.00
N VAL A 214 17.15 1.40 -26.89
CA VAL A 214 17.74 2.18 -25.79
C VAL A 214 19.14 2.64 -26.18
N SER A 215 19.40 3.95 -26.11
CA SER A 215 20.71 4.52 -26.45
C SER A 215 21.76 4.22 -25.36
N ASP A 216 23.05 4.17 -25.78
CA ASP A 216 24.15 4.04 -24.83
C ASP A 216 24.21 5.19 -23.82
N THR A 217 23.75 6.36 -24.20
CA THR A 217 23.65 7.52 -23.30
C THR A 217 22.74 7.22 -22.12
N VAL A 218 21.57 6.61 -22.35
CA VAL A 218 20.62 6.24 -21.28
C VAL A 218 21.23 5.15 -20.40
N ILE A 219 21.84 4.12 -21.00
CA ILE A 219 22.50 3.04 -20.25
C ILE A 219 23.60 3.59 -19.36
N ASN A 220 24.45 4.48 -19.88
CA ASN A 220 25.55 5.08 -19.12
C ASN A 220 25.02 5.99 -17.98
N ARG A 221 23.92 6.71 -18.20
CA ARG A 221 23.25 7.48 -17.15
C ARG A 221 22.80 6.56 -16.01
N ILE A 222 22.09 5.48 -16.32
CA ILE A 222 21.60 4.52 -15.32
C ILE A 222 22.77 3.87 -14.56
N LYS A 223 23.85 3.47 -15.28
CA LYS A 223 25.08 2.94 -14.64
C LYS A 223 25.67 3.92 -13.63
N THR A 224 25.77 5.20 -14.02
CA THR A 224 26.30 6.26 -13.15
C THR A 224 25.43 6.44 -11.91
N GLU A 225 24.12 6.38 -12.07
CA GLU A 225 23.17 6.47 -10.96
C GLU A 225 23.29 5.30 -9.99
N ILE A 226 23.39 4.06 -10.48
CA ILE A 226 23.63 2.87 -9.66
C ILE A 226 24.94 3.01 -8.87
N ILE A 227 26.02 3.46 -9.51
CA ILE A 227 27.32 3.67 -8.83
C ILE A 227 27.20 4.71 -7.72
N LYS A 228 26.52 5.84 -7.99
CA LYS A 228 26.28 6.91 -7.02
C LYS A 228 25.50 6.40 -5.80
N LEU A 229 24.38 5.71 -6.03
CA LEU A 229 23.56 5.14 -4.96
C LEU A 229 24.34 4.14 -4.11
N ASN A 230 25.13 3.27 -4.72
CA ASN A 230 25.99 2.33 -4.01
C ASN A 230 27.07 3.04 -3.15
N ALA A 231 27.61 4.16 -3.62
CA ALA A 231 28.56 4.96 -2.85
C ALA A 231 27.88 5.65 -1.65
N GLU A 232 26.67 6.19 -1.82
CA GLU A 232 25.88 6.79 -0.75
C GLU A 232 25.51 5.77 0.34
N ILE A 233 25.12 4.55 -0.04
CA ILE A 233 24.82 3.46 0.89
C ILE A 233 26.08 3.11 1.72
N LYS A 234 27.24 2.97 1.08
CA LYS A 234 28.51 2.66 1.76
C LYS A 234 28.91 3.75 2.75
N THR A 235 28.76 5.02 2.39
CA THR A 235 29.09 6.14 3.29
C THR A 235 28.10 6.25 4.44
N GLY A 236 26.81 6.00 4.23
CA GLY A 236 25.80 5.97 5.30
C GLY A 236 25.99 4.80 6.26
N TRP A 237 26.47 3.65 5.75
CA TRP A 237 26.78 2.49 6.58
C TRP A 237 28.00 2.74 7.49
N ASN A 238 29.08 3.32 6.94
CA ASN A 238 30.29 3.62 7.69
C ASN A 238 30.02 4.63 8.83
N LYS A 239 29.22 5.67 8.60
CA LYS A 239 28.82 6.62 9.65
C LYS A 239 28.08 5.95 10.81
N LYS A 240 27.20 4.98 10.53
CA LYS A 240 26.46 4.26 11.57
C LYS A 240 27.35 3.31 12.39
N GLN A 241 28.51 2.88 11.88
CA GLN A 241 29.46 2.07 12.63
C GLN A 241 30.41 2.92 13.49
N GLU A 242 30.66 4.17 13.10
CA GLU A 242 31.47 5.13 13.88
C GLU A 242 30.71 5.71 15.08
N ASP A 243 29.37 5.71 15.04
CA ASP A 243 28.47 6.21 16.09
C ASP A 243 28.08 5.11 17.13
N GLN A 244 28.60 3.89 17.05
CA GLN A 244 28.40 2.77 17.98
C GLN A 244 29.67 2.45 18.74
#